data_af4cd615f1e09d9700038b673e40333d
#
_entry.id   af4cd615f1e09d9700038b673e40333d
#
_cell.length_a   1.000
_cell.length_b   1.000
_cell.length_c   1.000
_cell.angle_alpha   90.00
_cell.angle_beta   90.00
_cell.angle_gamma   90.00
#
_symmetry.space_group_name_H-M   'P 1'
#
loop_
_entity.id
_entity.type
_entity.pdbx_description
1 polymer ?
#
loop_
_entity_poly.entity_id
_entity_poly.type
_entity_poly.pdbx_seq_one_letter_code
_entity_poly.pdbx_strand_id
1 'polypeptide(L)'
;MGKARGIVYRTISTHISKKAGYTKTTAHTGSVTLIQRFGSALNLNVHLYMLYLDGVYVEDNKYASAMHFQWIKAPTNEELSRLTQPIAKRIGRYLERQGLLERDAEHSCLNANAIEDEQDPMHQLHGSSVTYRIAVGPRQGRKVFTLQTLPASDPDEWVGNVDGFSLHAGVAAKAHERRKLERICRYIARPPVSEQRLSLTRNGMVRYELKTPYCDGTTHVTFEPLDFISKLAALVPKPRVNLTRFHGVFAPISKHRGRVTPGKRGKGRKFNATDDSQDKSPEVCRASRTWAQRLKRVFDMDVEICDQCGGGIRGIACIEDPMVIKKTLDHVNSKSAVSAKKRRPQSRAPPQGCLFN
;
A
#
# COMPACT_ATOMS: atom_id res chain seq x y z
N MET A 1 8.61 10.93 -0.62
CA MET A 1 8.39 9.47 -0.51
C MET A 1 9.49 8.63 -1.20
N GLY A 2 9.80 8.81 -2.47
CA GLY A 2 10.78 7.97 -3.19
C GLY A 2 12.18 7.97 -2.58
N LYS A 3 12.69 9.12 -2.19
CA LYS A 3 14.02 9.28 -1.57
C LYS A 3 14.09 8.63 -0.19
N ALA A 4 13.09 8.87 0.69
CA ALA A 4 13.03 8.26 2.02
C ALA A 4 13.03 6.73 1.95
N ARG A 5 12.15 6.13 1.12
CA ARG A 5 12.14 4.69 0.86
C ARG A 5 13.50 4.18 0.38
N GLY A 6 14.17 4.91 -0.52
CA GLY A 6 15.52 4.56 -1.00
C GLY A 6 16.57 4.58 0.11
N ILE A 7 16.43 5.46 1.11
CA ILE A 7 17.30 5.50 2.30
C ILE A 7 17.09 4.23 3.12
N VAL A 8 15.83 3.90 3.45
CA VAL A 8 15.48 2.69 4.21
C VAL A 8 16.03 1.44 3.51
N TYR A 9 15.70 1.26 2.23
CA TYR A 9 16.16 0.12 1.45
C TYR A 9 17.69 -0.03 1.48
N ARG A 10 18.44 1.04 1.19
CA ARG A 10 19.91 0.98 1.16
C ARG A 10 20.53 0.69 2.52
N THR A 11 19.94 1.21 3.59
CA THR A 11 20.45 0.96 4.96
C THR A 11 20.28 -0.51 5.33
N ILE A 12 19.08 -1.06 5.14
CA ILE A 12 18.80 -2.47 5.44
C ILE A 12 19.61 -3.40 4.53
N SER A 13 19.65 -3.14 3.21
CA SER A 13 20.42 -3.97 2.26
C SER A 13 21.91 -3.99 2.60
N THR A 14 22.46 -2.86 3.07
CA THR A 14 23.87 -2.80 3.51
C THR A 14 24.10 -3.65 4.75
N HIS A 15 23.17 -3.62 5.70
CA HIS A 15 23.25 -4.43 6.90
C HIS A 15 23.21 -5.93 6.55
N ILE A 16 22.27 -6.35 5.71
CA ILE A 16 22.13 -7.74 5.25
C ILE A 16 23.42 -8.22 4.57
N SER A 17 23.99 -7.43 3.64
CA SER A 17 25.23 -7.78 2.96
C SER A 17 26.42 -7.91 3.93
N LYS A 18 26.55 -6.97 4.85
CA LYS A 18 27.63 -7.00 5.87
C LYS A 18 27.47 -8.18 6.83
N LYS A 19 26.24 -8.48 7.26
CA LYS A 19 25.94 -9.62 8.14
C LYS A 19 26.23 -10.96 7.47
N ALA A 20 26.10 -11.03 6.15
CA ALA A 20 26.50 -12.19 5.34
C ALA A 20 28.01 -12.27 5.09
N GLY A 21 28.83 -11.30 5.55
CA GLY A 21 30.27 -11.26 5.35
C GLY A 21 30.71 -10.68 3.99
N TYR A 22 29.84 -9.99 3.27
CA TYR A 22 30.11 -9.47 1.93
C TYR A 22 29.97 -7.96 1.83
N THR A 23 30.42 -7.44 0.69
CA THR A 23 30.23 -6.05 0.30
C THR A 23 28.96 -5.90 -0.58
N LYS A 24 28.52 -4.67 -0.82
CA LYS A 24 27.40 -4.39 -1.74
C LYS A 24 27.69 -4.72 -3.20
N THR A 25 28.95 -4.80 -3.57
CA THR A 25 29.40 -5.10 -4.94
C THR A 25 29.44 -6.59 -5.22
N THR A 26 29.72 -7.39 -4.19
CA THR A 26 29.90 -8.85 -4.30
C THR A 26 28.66 -9.65 -3.93
N ALA A 27 27.72 -9.04 -3.20
CA ALA A 27 26.48 -9.70 -2.76
C ALA A 27 25.25 -8.86 -3.06
N HIS A 28 24.18 -9.53 -3.49
CA HIS A 28 22.96 -8.92 -3.97
C HIS A 28 21.76 -9.43 -3.20
N THR A 29 21.10 -8.54 -2.46
CA THR A 29 19.80 -8.85 -1.83
C THR A 29 18.65 -8.27 -2.66
N GLY A 30 17.42 -8.61 -2.29
CA GLY A 30 16.22 -8.09 -2.92
C GLY A 30 15.11 -7.84 -1.92
N SER A 31 14.26 -6.88 -2.25
CA SER A 31 13.04 -6.67 -1.50
C SER A 31 11.89 -6.22 -2.38
N VAL A 32 10.68 -6.48 -1.89
CA VAL A 32 9.44 -5.89 -2.40
C VAL A 32 8.89 -4.97 -1.34
N THR A 33 8.71 -3.70 -1.68
CA THR A 33 8.13 -2.69 -0.78
C THR A 33 6.69 -2.42 -1.20
N LEU A 34 5.76 -2.54 -0.25
CA LEU A 34 4.40 -2.05 -0.39
C LEU A 34 4.23 -0.84 0.53
N ILE A 35 3.73 0.25 -0.05
CA ILE A 35 3.50 1.51 0.66
C ILE A 35 2.04 1.52 1.07
N GLN A 36 1.78 1.38 2.36
CA GLN A 36 0.46 1.56 2.93
C GLN A 36 0.34 2.98 3.47
N ARG A 37 -0.76 3.66 3.18
CA ARG A 37 -0.92 5.08 3.49
C ARG A 37 -1.87 5.36 4.66
N PHE A 38 -2.43 4.34 5.28
CA PHE A 38 -3.46 4.50 6.29
C PHE A 38 -3.07 3.85 7.62
N GLY A 39 -3.46 4.49 8.71
CA GLY A 39 -3.45 3.94 10.07
C GLY A 39 -4.71 3.18 10.41
N SER A 40 -4.77 2.67 11.63
CA SER A 40 -5.91 1.87 12.13
C SER A 40 -7.23 2.65 12.18
N ALA A 41 -7.17 3.95 12.32
CA ALA A 41 -8.33 4.85 12.43
C ALA A 41 -8.60 5.66 11.15
N LEU A 42 -8.23 5.15 10.00
CA LEU A 42 -8.41 5.78 8.69
C LEU A 42 -7.68 7.13 8.52
N ASN A 43 -6.74 7.42 9.38
CA ASN A 43 -5.88 8.58 9.24
C ASN A 43 -4.76 8.30 8.22
N LEU A 44 -4.24 9.35 7.61
CA LEU A 44 -3.07 9.25 6.74
C LEU A 44 -1.84 8.94 7.60
N ASN A 45 -1.38 7.70 7.50
CA ASN A 45 -0.18 7.22 8.17
C ASN A 45 0.59 6.31 7.20
N VAL A 46 1.84 6.64 6.95
CA VAL A 46 2.62 5.95 5.92
C VAL A 46 3.47 4.86 6.53
N HIS A 47 3.15 3.63 6.17
CA HIS A 47 3.92 2.45 6.51
C HIS A 47 4.64 1.89 5.27
N LEU A 48 5.88 1.46 5.45
CA LEU A 48 6.65 0.74 4.44
C LEU A 48 6.70 -0.74 4.83
N TYR A 49 5.85 -1.56 4.25
CA TYR A 49 5.97 -3.01 4.38
C TYR A 49 7.00 -3.51 3.38
N MET A 50 8.10 -4.03 3.88
CA MET A 50 9.23 -4.46 3.05
C MET A 50 9.49 -5.95 3.26
N LEU A 51 9.18 -6.75 2.25
CA LEU A 51 9.52 -8.18 2.22
C LEU A 51 10.95 -8.32 1.69
N TYR A 52 11.88 -8.56 2.55
CA TYR A 52 13.29 -8.82 2.22
C TYR A 52 13.57 -10.32 2.07
N LEU A 53 14.56 -10.64 1.25
CA LEU A 53 15.22 -11.91 1.34
C LEU A 53 15.99 -11.97 2.67
N ASP A 54 15.95 -13.12 3.32
CA ASP A 54 16.71 -13.43 4.54
C ASP A 54 18.17 -13.80 4.26
N GLY A 55 18.76 -13.17 3.25
CA GLY A 55 20.13 -13.39 2.83
C GLY A 55 20.50 -12.62 1.57
N VAL A 56 21.56 -13.06 0.95
CA VAL A 56 22.15 -12.47 -0.24
C VAL A 56 22.45 -13.52 -1.30
N TYR A 57 22.37 -13.13 -2.54
CA TYR A 57 22.89 -13.88 -3.67
C TYR A 57 24.33 -13.44 -3.96
N VAL A 58 25.24 -14.40 -4.07
CA VAL A 58 26.65 -14.17 -4.39
C VAL A 58 26.95 -14.85 -5.71
N GLU A 59 27.68 -14.17 -6.61
CA GLU A 59 28.15 -14.74 -7.86
C GLU A 59 29.30 -15.73 -7.57
N ASP A 60 29.24 -16.91 -8.15
CA ASP A 60 30.33 -17.88 -8.03
C ASP A 60 31.46 -17.48 -8.98
N ASN A 61 32.67 -17.28 -8.44
CA ASN A 61 33.84 -16.92 -9.22
C ASN A 61 34.29 -18.03 -10.20
N LYS A 62 33.88 -19.29 -9.95
CA LYS A 62 34.25 -20.44 -10.82
C LYS A 62 33.30 -20.63 -11.98
N TYR A 63 32.04 -20.25 -11.85
CA TYR A 63 31.00 -20.38 -12.85
C TYR A 63 30.24 -19.07 -13.02
N ALA A 64 30.61 -18.26 -13.97
CA ALA A 64 30.07 -16.91 -14.21
C ALA A 64 28.52 -16.82 -14.34
N SER A 65 27.83 -17.96 -14.46
CA SER A 65 26.38 -18.04 -14.57
C SER A 65 25.67 -18.48 -13.28
N ALA A 66 26.35 -19.06 -12.32
CA ALA A 66 25.77 -19.57 -11.10
C ALA A 66 25.72 -18.49 -10.00
N MET A 67 24.59 -18.42 -9.28
CA MET A 67 24.45 -17.62 -8.07
C MET A 67 24.03 -18.55 -6.95
N HIS A 68 24.75 -18.53 -5.83
CA HIS A 68 24.31 -19.23 -4.63
C HIS A 68 23.71 -18.26 -3.63
N PHE A 69 22.78 -18.76 -2.84
CA PHE A 69 22.10 -17.97 -1.80
C PHE A 69 22.77 -18.22 -0.46
N GLN A 70 23.28 -17.14 0.15
CA GLN A 70 23.84 -17.15 1.49
C GLN A 70 22.80 -16.64 2.47
N TRP A 71 22.29 -17.54 3.33
CA TRP A 71 21.33 -17.21 4.36
C TRP A 71 21.97 -16.49 5.54
N ILE A 72 21.21 -15.61 6.20
CA ILE A 72 21.58 -14.92 7.44
C ILE A 72 20.50 -15.12 8.51
N LYS A 73 20.93 -15.10 9.79
CA LYS A 73 19.99 -15.10 10.92
C LYS A 73 19.14 -13.84 10.94
N ALA A 74 17.89 -13.95 11.42
CA ALA A 74 17.02 -12.81 11.66
C ALA A 74 17.73 -11.73 12.50
N PRO A 75 17.39 -10.45 12.30
CA PRO A 75 17.98 -9.37 13.09
C PRO A 75 17.49 -9.45 14.53
N THR A 76 18.38 -9.12 15.46
CA THR A 76 18.04 -8.94 16.88
C THR A 76 17.41 -7.57 17.11
N ASN A 77 16.74 -7.36 18.26
CA ASN A 77 16.17 -6.06 18.62
C ASN A 77 17.23 -4.96 18.70
N GLU A 78 18.43 -5.28 19.17
CA GLU A 78 19.56 -4.34 19.17
C GLU A 78 20.00 -3.95 17.75
N GLU A 79 20.06 -4.92 16.82
CA GLU A 79 20.37 -4.66 15.42
C GLU A 79 19.31 -3.77 14.78
N LEU A 80 18.02 -3.99 15.08
CA LEU A 80 16.93 -3.16 14.62
C LEU A 80 17.03 -1.73 15.13
N SER A 81 17.30 -1.55 16.41
CA SER A 81 17.51 -0.22 17.02
C SER A 81 18.70 0.50 16.38
N ARG A 82 19.84 -0.20 16.19
CA ARG A 82 21.00 0.34 15.48
C ARG A 82 20.71 0.70 14.03
N LEU A 83 19.78 0.03 13.35
CA LEU A 83 19.37 0.35 11.98
C LEU A 83 18.41 1.54 11.92
N THR A 84 17.54 1.68 12.92
CA THR A 84 16.56 2.78 12.95
C THR A 84 17.24 4.13 13.06
N GLN A 85 18.30 4.25 13.87
CA GLN A 85 19.03 5.50 14.09
C GLN A 85 19.62 6.12 12.80
N PRO A 86 20.42 5.41 11.97
CA PRO A 86 20.90 5.98 10.71
C PRO A 86 19.79 6.22 9.68
N ILE A 87 18.68 5.49 9.74
CA ILE A 87 17.51 5.74 8.88
C ILE A 87 16.90 7.09 9.25
N ALA A 88 16.56 7.29 10.53
CA ALA A 88 16.01 8.55 11.04
C ALA A 88 16.91 9.75 10.70
N LYS A 89 18.21 9.65 11.04
CA LYS A 89 19.19 10.70 10.75
C LYS A 89 19.31 11.05 9.26
N ARG A 90 19.29 10.05 8.37
CA ARG A 90 19.40 10.28 6.92
C ARG A 90 18.11 10.85 6.33
N ILE A 91 16.95 10.44 6.84
CA ILE A 91 15.67 11.00 6.42
C ILE A 91 15.55 12.44 6.93
N GLY A 92 15.89 12.73 8.19
CA GLY A 92 15.91 14.08 8.74
C GLY A 92 16.78 15.02 7.90
N ARG A 93 18.04 14.67 7.64
CA ARG A 93 18.93 15.44 6.75
C ARG A 93 18.40 15.61 5.33
N TYR A 94 17.65 14.64 4.82
CA TYR A 94 17.02 14.78 3.52
C TYR A 94 15.90 15.82 3.58
N LEU A 95 15.07 15.81 4.61
CA LEU A 95 13.98 16.78 4.80
C LEU A 95 14.50 18.19 5.04
N GLU A 96 15.59 18.34 5.83
CA GLU A 96 16.30 19.60 6.03
C GLU A 96 16.78 20.19 4.69
N ARG A 97 17.42 19.37 3.84
CA ARG A 97 17.89 19.81 2.51
C ARG A 97 16.76 20.18 1.55
N GLN A 98 15.55 19.72 1.81
CA GLN A 98 14.37 20.09 1.03
C GLN A 98 13.65 21.31 1.63
N GLY A 99 14.18 21.91 2.70
CA GLY A 99 13.54 23.01 3.40
C GLY A 99 12.25 22.64 4.14
N LEU A 100 11.94 21.34 4.25
CA LEU A 100 10.70 20.85 4.91
C LEU A 100 10.85 20.71 6.41
N LEU A 101 12.07 20.66 6.91
CA LEU A 101 12.41 20.52 8.32
C LEU A 101 13.46 21.58 8.66
N GLU A 102 13.17 22.39 9.66
CA GLU A 102 14.13 23.30 10.28
C GLU A 102 14.60 22.70 11.59
N ARG A 103 15.90 22.66 11.79
CA ARG A 103 16.51 22.13 12.99
C ARG A 103 17.04 23.30 13.82
N ASP A 104 16.42 23.51 14.96
CA ASP A 104 16.97 24.35 16.01
C ASP A 104 17.85 23.50 16.96
N ALA A 105 18.60 24.13 17.84
CA ALA A 105 19.57 23.48 18.73
C ALA A 105 18.93 22.35 19.59
N GLU A 106 17.67 22.49 19.93
CA GLU A 106 16.95 21.55 20.81
C GLU A 106 15.79 20.81 20.13
N HIS A 107 15.20 21.37 19.05
CA HIS A 107 14.00 20.82 18.42
C HIS A 107 14.07 20.82 16.90
N SER A 108 13.36 19.89 16.27
CA SER A 108 13.15 19.90 14.82
C SER A 108 11.71 20.29 14.52
N CYS A 109 11.51 21.39 13.83
CA CYS A 109 10.19 21.90 13.46
C CYS A 109 9.93 21.73 11.97
N LEU A 110 8.69 21.43 11.60
CA LEU A 110 8.27 21.47 10.19
C LEU A 110 8.21 22.93 9.75
N ASN A 111 8.86 23.26 8.64
CA ASN A 111 8.77 24.60 8.05
C ASN A 111 7.39 24.75 7.40
N ALA A 112 6.50 25.50 8.07
CA ALA A 112 5.16 25.77 7.57
C ALA A 112 5.16 26.58 6.26
N ASN A 113 6.18 27.41 6.04
CA ASN A 113 6.30 28.26 4.86
C ASN A 113 6.81 27.51 3.61
N ALA A 114 7.32 26.28 3.77
CA ALA A 114 7.76 25.45 2.64
C ALA A 114 6.59 24.78 1.90
N ILE A 115 5.36 24.95 2.37
CA ILE A 115 4.14 24.45 1.73
C ILE A 115 3.58 25.59 0.87
N GLU A 116 4.23 25.85 -0.26
CA GLU A 116 3.87 26.94 -1.19
C GLU A 116 2.50 26.78 -1.87
N ASP A 117 1.83 25.65 -1.70
CA ASP A 117 0.54 25.34 -2.34
C ASP A 117 -0.60 25.31 -1.32
N GLU A 118 -0.82 26.45 -0.61
CA GLU A 118 -1.99 26.60 0.31
C GLU A 118 -3.33 26.44 -0.42
N GLN A 119 -3.35 26.52 -1.74
CA GLN A 119 -4.57 26.46 -2.55
C GLN A 119 -4.98 25.06 -3.01
N ASP A 120 -4.13 24.02 -2.83
CA ASP A 120 -4.53 22.66 -3.17
C ASP A 120 -5.40 22.06 -2.04
N PRO A 121 -6.73 21.87 -2.27
CA PRO A 121 -7.63 21.27 -1.26
C PRO A 121 -7.14 19.91 -0.73
N MET A 122 -6.34 19.18 -1.53
CA MET A 122 -5.79 17.91 -1.12
C MET A 122 -4.71 18.07 -0.04
N HIS A 123 -3.96 19.17 -0.01
CA HIS A 123 -3.00 19.44 1.07
C HIS A 123 -3.71 19.63 2.41
N GLN A 124 -4.83 20.36 2.42
CA GLN A 124 -5.66 20.54 3.62
C GLN A 124 -6.24 19.20 4.11
N LEU A 125 -6.77 18.37 3.21
CA LEU A 125 -7.24 17.04 3.55
C LEU A 125 -6.13 16.14 4.11
N HIS A 126 -4.95 16.17 3.50
CA HIS A 126 -3.78 15.42 3.98
C HIS A 126 -3.33 15.90 5.37
N GLY A 127 -3.21 17.22 5.58
CA GLY A 127 -2.82 17.81 6.86
C GLY A 127 -3.80 17.45 7.98
N SER A 128 -5.10 17.60 7.73
CA SER A 128 -6.14 17.22 8.67
C SER A 128 -6.16 15.71 8.95
N SER A 129 -5.88 14.89 7.95
CA SER A 129 -5.81 13.44 8.11
C SER A 129 -4.60 13.00 8.95
N VAL A 130 -3.42 13.60 8.74
CA VAL A 130 -2.20 13.31 9.52
C VAL A 130 -2.36 13.73 10.99
N THR A 131 -2.92 14.92 11.21
CA THR A 131 -3.08 15.50 12.56
C THR A 131 -4.33 14.99 13.30
N TYR A 132 -5.08 14.07 12.68
CA TYR A 132 -6.29 13.48 13.24
C TYR A 132 -7.39 14.50 13.54
N ARG A 133 -7.56 15.45 12.61
CA ARG A 133 -8.56 16.51 12.70
C ARG A 133 -9.65 16.36 11.64
N ILE A 134 -10.78 16.98 11.88
CA ILE A 134 -11.89 17.10 10.92
C ILE A 134 -11.44 18.06 9.81
N ALA A 135 -11.52 17.62 8.56
CA ALA A 135 -11.02 18.39 7.41
C ALA A 135 -12.03 19.40 6.88
N VAL A 136 -13.33 19.12 6.98
CA VAL A 136 -14.40 19.88 6.33
C VAL A 136 -15.64 19.98 7.25
N GLY A 137 -16.49 20.97 6.97
CA GLY A 137 -17.75 21.15 7.68
C GLY A 137 -17.67 22.10 8.88
N PRO A 138 -18.77 22.26 9.63
CA PRO A 138 -18.86 23.24 10.74
C PRO A 138 -17.88 23.00 11.89
N ARG A 139 -17.34 21.78 11.97
CA ARG A 139 -16.39 21.37 13.02
C ARG A 139 -14.97 21.24 12.52
N GLN A 140 -14.66 21.84 11.37
CA GLN A 140 -13.30 21.84 10.78
C GLN A 140 -12.24 22.26 11.80
N GLY A 141 -11.09 21.58 11.79
CA GLY A 141 -9.96 21.84 12.68
C GLY A 141 -10.08 21.19 14.07
N ARG A 142 -11.26 20.72 14.48
CA ARG A 142 -11.42 19.98 15.74
C ARG A 142 -10.87 18.54 15.62
N LYS A 143 -10.52 17.93 16.76
CA LYS A 143 -10.13 16.51 16.81
C LYS A 143 -11.30 15.63 16.40
N VAL A 144 -11.00 14.51 15.75
CA VAL A 144 -12.00 13.47 15.42
C VAL A 144 -12.53 12.86 16.72
N PHE A 145 -13.81 12.53 16.74
CA PHE A 145 -14.44 11.93 17.92
C PHE A 145 -13.97 10.48 18.11
N THR A 146 -13.61 10.15 19.33
CA THR A 146 -13.20 8.80 19.75
C THR A 146 -14.10 8.29 20.86
N LEU A 147 -14.28 6.98 20.92
CA LEU A 147 -15.03 6.31 21.98
C LEU A 147 -14.10 5.34 22.69
N GLN A 148 -13.87 5.59 23.97
CA GLN A 148 -13.13 4.71 24.87
C GLN A 148 -14.11 3.74 25.54
N THR A 149 -13.89 2.45 25.41
CA THR A 149 -14.69 1.42 26.08
C THR A 149 -13.83 0.49 26.93
N LEU A 150 -12.52 0.66 26.89
CA LEU A 150 -11.56 -0.11 27.67
C LEU A 150 -10.70 0.82 28.54
N PRO A 151 -10.16 0.34 29.66
CA PRO A 151 -9.16 1.09 30.42
C PRO A 151 -7.90 1.27 29.60
N ALA A 152 -7.13 2.32 29.91
CA ALA A 152 -5.81 2.51 29.33
C ALA A 152 -4.86 1.37 29.70
N SER A 153 -3.99 0.98 28.78
CA SER A 153 -2.95 -0.04 28.96
C SER A 153 -1.58 0.56 28.70
N ASP A 154 -0.55 -0.03 29.27
CA ASP A 154 0.82 0.40 29.03
C ASP A 154 1.20 0.10 27.56
N PRO A 155 1.99 0.98 26.92
CA PRO A 155 2.46 0.76 25.57
C PRO A 155 3.44 -0.44 25.49
N ASP A 156 3.31 -1.25 24.44
CA ASP A 156 4.19 -2.39 24.18
C ASP A 156 5.66 -1.96 24.02
N GLU A 157 6.58 -2.53 24.81
CA GLU A 157 8.02 -2.25 24.80
C GLU A 157 8.79 -2.79 23.56
N TRP A 158 8.14 -3.47 22.63
CA TRP A 158 8.79 -4.31 21.61
C TRP A 158 9.17 -3.63 20.30
N VAL A 159 9.25 -2.31 20.25
CA VAL A 159 9.55 -1.57 19.02
C VAL A 159 10.73 -0.64 19.25
N GLY A 160 11.81 -0.84 18.50
CA GLY A 160 12.92 0.13 18.42
C GLY A 160 12.38 1.46 17.88
N ASN A 161 12.06 2.39 18.75
CA ASN A 161 11.53 3.71 18.41
C ASN A 161 12.64 4.76 18.56
N VAL A 162 12.97 5.46 17.48
CA VAL A 162 13.93 6.55 17.46
C VAL A 162 13.34 7.71 16.67
N ASP A 163 13.17 8.85 17.29
CA ASP A 163 12.68 10.09 16.66
C ASP A 163 11.37 9.88 15.87
N GLY A 164 10.43 9.11 16.37
CA GLY A 164 9.16 8.78 15.70
C GLY A 164 9.27 7.75 14.57
N PHE A 165 10.47 7.19 14.34
CA PHE A 165 10.66 6.06 13.43
C PHE A 165 10.65 4.75 14.20
N SER A 166 9.86 3.79 13.73
CA SER A 166 9.85 2.43 14.28
C SER A 166 10.20 1.41 13.20
N LEU A 167 11.01 0.42 13.56
CA LEU A 167 11.42 -0.68 12.69
C LEU A 167 11.10 -2.01 13.37
N HIS A 168 10.26 -2.81 12.71
CA HIS A 168 9.85 -4.12 13.19
C HIS A 168 10.18 -5.21 12.15
N ALA A 169 10.77 -6.33 12.57
CA ALA A 169 11.14 -7.45 11.71
C ALA A 169 10.82 -8.82 12.31
N GLY A 170 9.72 -8.90 13.08
CA GLY A 170 9.31 -10.14 13.76
C GLY A 170 8.59 -11.16 12.89
N VAL A 171 8.33 -10.86 11.61
CA VAL A 171 7.56 -11.74 10.73
C VAL A 171 8.41 -12.26 9.59
N ALA A 172 8.53 -13.60 9.51
CA ALA A 172 9.25 -14.29 8.44
C ALA A 172 8.42 -15.46 7.89
N ALA A 173 8.65 -15.83 6.62
CA ALA A 173 8.11 -17.03 6.00
C ALA A 173 9.24 -17.81 5.35
N LYS A 174 9.38 -19.09 5.72
CA LYS A 174 10.37 -20.00 5.13
C LYS A 174 10.00 -20.33 3.67
N ALA A 175 10.96 -20.79 2.87
CA ALA A 175 10.78 -21.09 1.44
C ALA A 175 9.61 -22.05 1.16
N HIS A 176 9.36 -23.01 2.05
CA HIS A 176 8.26 -23.99 1.91
C HIS A 176 6.92 -23.49 2.49
N GLU A 177 6.92 -22.39 3.28
CA GLU A 177 5.70 -21.82 3.91
C GLU A 177 4.92 -20.91 2.96
N ARG A 178 4.56 -21.41 1.79
CA ARG A 178 3.86 -20.62 0.76
C ARG A 178 2.54 -20.02 1.23
N ARG A 179 1.77 -20.76 2.02
CA ARG A 179 0.51 -20.26 2.59
C ARG A 179 0.72 -19.11 3.58
N LYS A 180 1.81 -19.16 4.36
CA LYS A 180 2.17 -18.08 5.28
C LYS A 180 2.59 -16.82 4.51
N LEU A 181 3.42 -16.97 3.47
CA LEU A 181 3.81 -15.86 2.60
C LEU A 181 2.58 -15.23 1.91
N GLU A 182 1.65 -16.03 1.41
CA GLU A 182 0.41 -15.53 0.82
C GLU A 182 -0.42 -14.73 1.83
N ARG A 183 -0.57 -15.22 3.07
CA ARG A 183 -1.26 -14.49 4.15
C ARG A 183 -0.59 -13.14 4.45
N ILE A 184 0.75 -13.12 4.53
CA ILE A 184 1.51 -11.87 4.71
C ILE A 184 1.22 -10.91 3.56
N CYS A 185 1.28 -11.36 2.31
CA CYS A 185 0.99 -10.52 1.16
C CYS A 185 -0.45 -9.99 1.16
N ARG A 186 -1.44 -10.82 1.51
CA ARG A 186 -2.85 -10.40 1.66
C ARG A 186 -3.03 -9.37 2.76
N TYR A 187 -2.35 -9.56 3.91
CA TYR A 187 -2.40 -8.60 5.01
C TYR A 187 -1.85 -7.23 4.61
N ILE A 188 -0.72 -7.21 3.91
CA ILE A 188 -0.07 -5.97 3.47
C ILE A 188 -0.90 -5.26 2.38
N ALA A 189 -1.53 -6.02 1.49
CA ALA A 189 -2.34 -5.50 0.38
C ALA A 189 -3.81 -5.24 0.74
N ARG A 190 -4.18 -5.34 2.02
CA ARG A 190 -5.55 -5.12 2.47
C ARG A 190 -6.04 -3.69 2.19
N PRO A 191 -7.34 -3.49 1.95
CA PRO A 191 -7.92 -2.15 1.84
C PRO A 191 -7.90 -1.41 3.18
N PRO A 192 -7.96 -0.07 3.18
CA PRO A 192 -7.98 0.73 4.41
C PRO A 192 -9.23 0.49 5.26
N VAL A 193 -10.35 0.23 4.61
CA VAL A 193 -11.65 0.08 5.26
C VAL A 193 -12.07 -1.38 5.26
N SER A 194 -12.56 -1.86 6.39
CA SER A 194 -13.31 -3.11 6.49
C SER A 194 -14.78 -2.76 6.70
N GLU A 195 -15.61 -3.19 5.78
CA GLU A 195 -17.06 -2.95 5.82
C GLU A 195 -17.71 -3.50 7.10
N GLN A 196 -17.22 -4.65 7.58
CA GLN A 196 -17.71 -5.30 8.80
C GLN A 196 -17.51 -4.45 10.08
N ARG A 197 -16.57 -3.51 10.05
CA ARG A 197 -16.26 -2.62 11.17
C ARG A 197 -16.93 -1.25 11.05
N LEU A 198 -17.73 -1.04 10.00
CA LEU A 198 -18.51 0.17 9.80
C LEU A 198 -19.92 -0.02 10.30
N SER A 199 -20.42 0.97 11.04
CA SER A 199 -21.81 1.03 11.45
C SER A 199 -22.30 2.47 11.41
N LEU A 200 -23.60 2.64 11.21
CA LEU A 200 -24.26 3.95 11.33
C LEU A 200 -24.88 4.08 12.72
N THR A 201 -24.66 5.22 13.36
CA THR A 201 -25.34 5.57 14.61
C THR A 201 -26.75 6.08 14.32
N ARG A 202 -27.61 6.12 15.34
CA ARG A 202 -28.98 6.67 15.21
C ARG A 202 -29.00 8.12 14.69
N ASN A 203 -27.96 8.87 14.98
CA ASN A 203 -27.80 10.27 14.57
C ASN A 203 -27.14 10.41 13.18
N GLY A 204 -27.04 9.34 12.39
CA GLY A 204 -26.44 9.37 11.05
C GLY A 204 -24.93 9.48 11.00
N MET A 205 -24.23 9.41 12.14
CA MET A 205 -22.76 9.39 12.17
C MET A 205 -22.21 8.04 11.75
N VAL A 206 -21.07 8.04 11.08
CA VAL A 206 -20.32 6.83 10.70
C VAL A 206 -19.42 6.42 11.85
N ARG A 207 -19.67 5.27 12.46
CA ARG A 207 -18.83 4.69 13.52
C ARG A 207 -17.95 3.60 12.90
N TYR A 208 -16.64 3.67 13.15
CA TYR A 208 -15.65 2.73 12.71
C TYR A 208 -14.95 2.09 13.91
N GLU A 209 -15.03 0.77 14.01
CA GLU A 209 -14.39 -0.02 15.06
C GLU A 209 -12.91 -0.24 14.73
N LEU A 210 -12.02 0.02 15.68
CA LEU A 210 -10.60 -0.22 15.55
C LEU A 210 -10.31 -1.73 15.60
N LYS A 211 -9.38 -2.21 14.78
CA LYS A 211 -8.94 -3.61 14.83
C LYS A 211 -8.29 -3.94 16.18
N THR A 212 -7.48 -3.03 16.68
CA THR A 212 -6.82 -3.11 17.98
C THR A 212 -7.12 -1.80 18.71
N PRO A 213 -7.63 -1.87 19.93
CA PRO A 213 -7.83 -0.68 20.74
C PRO A 213 -6.53 0.10 20.92
N TYR A 214 -6.62 1.41 21.09
CA TYR A 214 -5.46 2.21 21.46
C TYR A 214 -5.09 2.00 22.93
N CYS A 215 -3.85 2.33 23.29
CA CYS A 215 -3.40 2.23 24.69
C CYS A 215 -4.23 3.08 25.67
N ASP A 216 -4.87 4.14 25.20
CA ASP A 216 -5.81 4.96 25.96
C ASP A 216 -7.19 4.33 26.16
N GLY A 217 -7.42 3.11 25.64
CA GLY A 217 -8.70 2.40 25.70
C GLY A 217 -9.69 2.78 24.60
N THR A 218 -9.29 3.58 23.61
CA THR A 218 -10.14 3.93 22.46
C THR A 218 -10.38 2.70 21.58
N THR A 219 -11.64 2.37 21.36
CA THR A 219 -12.07 1.22 20.53
C THR A 219 -12.74 1.64 19.25
N HIS A 220 -13.33 2.81 19.19
CA HIS A 220 -14.08 3.29 18.03
C HIS A 220 -13.72 4.75 17.71
N VAL A 221 -13.89 5.07 16.43
CA VAL A 221 -13.82 6.43 15.91
C VAL A 221 -15.15 6.76 15.26
N THR A 222 -15.63 7.97 15.47
CA THR A 222 -16.91 8.42 14.92
C THR A 222 -16.70 9.64 14.05
N PHE A 223 -17.23 9.58 12.83
CA PHE A 223 -17.11 10.60 11.80
C PHE A 223 -18.46 11.15 11.40
N GLU A 224 -18.55 12.42 11.09
CA GLU A 224 -19.62 12.93 10.24
C GLU A 224 -19.47 12.33 8.82
N PRO A 225 -20.57 12.09 8.08
CA PRO A 225 -20.48 11.47 6.74
C PRO A 225 -19.51 12.17 5.80
N LEU A 226 -19.52 13.51 5.79
CA LEU A 226 -18.63 14.30 4.96
C LEU A 226 -17.16 14.18 5.39
N ASP A 227 -16.88 14.16 6.70
CA ASP A 227 -15.52 13.95 7.22
C ASP A 227 -15.02 12.53 6.90
N PHE A 228 -15.88 11.52 6.99
CA PHE A 228 -15.54 10.16 6.57
C PHE A 228 -15.09 10.09 5.12
N ILE A 229 -15.85 10.72 4.21
CA ILE A 229 -15.48 10.80 2.79
C ILE A 229 -14.16 11.57 2.61
N SER A 230 -13.95 12.66 3.34
CA SER A 230 -12.70 13.43 3.27
C SER A 230 -11.49 12.61 3.74
N LYS A 231 -11.64 11.79 4.78
CA LYS A 231 -10.60 10.84 5.22
C LYS A 231 -10.28 9.81 4.14
N LEU A 232 -11.30 9.24 3.51
CA LEU A 232 -11.08 8.30 2.39
C LEU A 232 -10.38 8.98 1.21
N ALA A 233 -10.78 10.19 0.84
CA ALA A 233 -10.16 10.96 -0.23
C ALA A 233 -8.66 11.21 0.05
N ALA A 234 -8.30 11.57 1.29
CA ALA A 234 -6.91 11.76 1.70
C ALA A 234 -6.05 10.50 1.54
N LEU A 235 -6.65 9.29 1.62
CA LEU A 235 -5.93 8.02 1.46
C LEU A 235 -5.68 7.65 0.00
N VAL A 236 -6.42 8.24 -0.94
CA VAL A 236 -6.25 7.92 -2.36
C VAL A 236 -4.90 8.44 -2.86
N PRO A 237 -4.06 7.59 -3.44
CA PRO A 237 -2.78 8.05 -4.00
C PRO A 237 -3.02 8.92 -5.24
N LYS A 238 -2.12 9.87 -5.49
CA LYS A 238 -2.13 10.63 -6.74
C LYS A 238 -2.09 9.67 -7.96
N PRO A 239 -2.70 10.03 -9.09
CA PRO A 239 -2.64 9.21 -10.31
C PRO A 239 -1.20 8.82 -10.68
N ARG A 240 -1.02 7.65 -11.26
CA ARG A 240 0.28 7.11 -11.70
C ARG A 240 1.29 6.82 -10.58
N VAL A 241 0.89 6.93 -9.30
CA VAL A 241 1.73 6.49 -8.18
C VAL A 241 1.64 4.99 -8.00
N ASN A 242 2.75 4.30 -8.22
CA ASN A 242 2.83 2.87 -7.94
C ASN A 242 3.23 2.65 -6.47
N LEU A 243 2.35 2.03 -5.70
CA LEU A 243 2.56 1.73 -4.28
C LEU A 243 3.40 0.47 -4.05
N THR A 244 3.60 -0.37 -5.08
CA THR A 244 4.46 -1.54 -5.02
C THR A 244 5.77 -1.26 -5.73
N ARG A 245 6.90 -1.51 -5.05
CA ARG A 245 8.24 -1.30 -5.61
C ARG A 245 9.13 -2.50 -5.39
N PHE A 246 9.87 -2.84 -6.44
CA PHE A 246 10.83 -3.95 -6.43
C PHE A 246 12.25 -3.40 -6.36
N HIS A 247 13.08 -3.99 -5.52
CA HIS A 247 14.45 -3.55 -5.27
C HIS A 247 15.46 -4.69 -5.39
N GLY A 248 16.72 -4.32 -5.65
CA GLY A 248 17.83 -5.26 -5.75
C GLY A 248 17.62 -6.30 -6.85
N VAL A 249 17.78 -7.58 -6.54
CA VAL A 249 17.60 -8.66 -7.51
C VAL A 249 16.18 -8.75 -8.09
N PHE A 250 15.19 -8.21 -7.39
CA PHE A 250 13.80 -8.17 -7.87
C PHE A 250 13.48 -6.96 -8.75
N ALA A 251 14.36 -5.96 -8.84
CA ALA A 251 14.12 -4.79 -9.67
C ALA A 251 13.94 -5.18 -11.15
N PRO A 252 13.01 -4.55 -11.89
CA PRO A 252 12.76 -4.90 -13.30
C PRO A 252 14.00 -4.82 -14.19
N ILE A 253 14.90 -3.87 -13.89
CA ILE A 253 16.14 -3.65 -14.66
C ILE A 253 17.34 -4.46 -14.13
N SER A 254 17.16 -5.25 -13.05
CA SER A 254 18.27 -6.01 -12.47
C SER A 254 18.75 -7.11 -13.44
N LYS A 255 20.06 -7.15 -13.67
CA LYS A 255 20.71 -8.21 -14.46
C LYS A 255 20.53 -9.61 -13.85
N HIS A 256 20.35 -9.67 -12.52
CA HIS A 256 20.21 -10.92 -11.76
C HIS A 256 18.76 -11.44 -11.69
N ARG A 257 17.75 -10.61 -12.05
CA ARG A 257 16.36 -10.97 -11.92
C ARG A 257 16.00 -12.30 -12.62
N GLY A 258 16.49 -12.49 -13.85
CA GLY A 258 16.21 -13.70 -14.64
C GLY A 258 16.81 -14.99 -14.05
N ARG A 259 17.81 -14.87 -13.15
CA ARG A 259 18.43 -16.01 -12.45
C ARG A 259 17.72 -16.34 -11.13
N VAL A 260 17.04 -15.36 -10.53
CA VAL A 260 16.47 -15.46 -9.18
C VAL A 260 14.95 -15.65 -9.23
N THR A 261 14.29 -15.12 -10.25
CA THR A 261 12.85 -15.22 -10.40
C THR A 261 12.48 -16.10 -11.59
N PRO A 262 11.39 -16.88 -11.52
CA PRO A 262 10.91 -17.70 -12.64
C PRO A 262 10.43 -16.86 -13.84
N GLY A 263 10.18 -15.55 -13.61
CA GLY A 263 9.77 -14.63 -14.67
C GLY A 263 10.95 -14.23 -15.56
N LYS A 264 10.89 -14.52 -16.83
CA LYS A 264 11.88 -14.05 -17.81
C LYS A 264 11.91 -12.52 -17.85
N ARG A 265 13.11 -11.92 -17.82
CA ARG A 265 13.31 -10.51 -18.13
C ARG A 265 13.02 -10.33 -19.61
N GLY A 266 11.97 -9.62 -19.97
CA GLY A 266 11.81 -9.42 -21.37
C GLY A 266 10.68 -8.55 -21.82
N LYS A 267 10.91 -7.89 -22.91
CA LYS A 267 9.94 -7.51 -23.92
C LYS A 267 9.14 -8.78 -24.21
N GLY A 268 7.82 -8.72 -24.07
CA GLY A 268 6.96 -9.83 -24.40
C GLY A 268 7.40 -10.43 -25.75
N ARG A 269 7.42 -11.73 -25.83
CA ARG A 269 7.74 -12.45 -27.05
C ARG A 269 6.90 -11.83 -28.18
N LYS A 270 7.53 -11.18 -29.15
CA LYS A 270 6.85 -10.81 -30.38
C LYS A 270 6.32 -12.12 -30.95
N PHE A 271 5.01 -12.27 -30.99
CA PHE A 271 4.38 -13.35 -31.73
C PHE A 271 4.73 -13.14 -33.21
N ASN A 272 5.67 -13.90 -33.69
CA ASN A 272 5.75 -14.14 -35.12
C ASN A 272 4.57 -15.06 -35.47
N ALA A 273 3.67 -14.53 -36.28
CA ALA A 273 2.43 -15.20 -36.70
C ALA A 273 2.66 -16.33 -37.73
N THR A 274 3.73 -17.08 -37.57
CA THR A 274 3.99 -18.28 -38.36
C THR A 274 4.62 -19.29 -37.43
N ASP A 275 3.81 -20.01 -36.68
CA ASP A 275 4.09 -21.40 -36.40
C ASP A 275 2.79 -22.13 -35.98
N ASP A 276 2.58 -23.20 -36.64
CA ASP A 276 1.40 -24.06 -36.66
C ASP A 276 1.15 -24.74 -35.31
N SER A 277 -0.12 -24.84 -34.98
CA SER A 277 -0.78 -25.77 -34.09
C SER A 277 0.06 -26.88 -33.46
N GLN A 278 0.22 -26.84 -32.11
CA GLN A 278 0.06 -28.01 -31.24
C GLN A 278 0.20 -27.61 -29.76
N ASP A 279 -0.77 -27.99 -28.97
CA ASP A 279 -0.82 -28.07 -27.49
C ASP A 279 -0.17 -26.92 -26.68
N LYS A 280 -0.89 -25.82 -26.56
CA LYS A 280 -0.57 -24.78 -25.56
C LYS A 280 -1.33 -25.10 -24.28
N SER A 281 -0.59 -25.57 -23.27
CA SER A 281 -1.12 -25.74 -21.92
C SER A 281 -1.74 -24.43 -21.41
N PRO A 282 -2.77 -24.48 -20.55
CA PRO A 282 -3.49 -23.30 -20.02
C PRO A 282 -2.63 -22.26 -19.29
N GLU A 283 -1.38 -22.60 -18.97
CA GLU A 283 -0.46 -21.71 -18.24
C GLU A 283 0.16 -20.58 -19.10
N VAL A 284 0.16 -20.70 -20.41
CA VAL A 284 0.78 -19.71 -21.31
C VAL A 284 -0.12 -18.49 -21.55
N CYS A 285 -1.40 -18.57 -21.23
CA CYS A 285 -2.39 -17.51 -21.46
C CYS A 285 -2.52 -16.48 -20.32
N ARG A 286 -1.58 -16.41 -19.37
CA ARG A 286 -1.57 -15.42 -18.27
C ARG A 286 -1.03 -14.04 -18.64
N ALA A 287 -0.74 -13.79 -19.91
CA ALA A 287 -0.24 -12.51 -20.40
C ALA A 287 -1.40 -11.51 -20.58
N SER A 288 -1.43 -10.50 -19.72
CA SER A 288 -2.27 -9.29 -19.77
C SER A 288 -3.79 -9.53 -19.78
N ARG A 289 -4.34 -9.71 -18.58
CA ARG A 289 -5.79 -9.60 -18.40
C ARG A 289 -6.25 -8.19 -18.74
N THR A 290 -7.31 -8.07 -19.53
CA THR A 290 -7.96 -6.79 -19.80
C THR A 290 -8.52 -6.16 -18.53
N TRP A 291 -8.75 -4.86 -18.54
CA TRP A 291 -9.38 -4.14 -17.42
C TRP A 291 -10.74 -4.75 -17.06
N ALA A 292 -11.54 -5.14 -18.03
CA ALA A 292 -12.82 -5.82 -17.86
C ALA A 292 -12.68 -7.16 -17.11
N GLN A 293 -11.70 -7.98 -17.47
CA GLN A 293 -11.40 -9.24 -16.78
C GLN A 293 -10.92 -9.02 -15.33
N ARG A 294 -10.26 -7.91 -15.04
CA ARG A 294 -9.88 -7.55 -13.66
C ARG A 294 -11.09 -7.13 -12.84
N LEU A 295 -12.01 -6.34 -13.39
CA LEU A 295 -13.26 -5.95 -12.75
C LEU A 295 -14.13 -7.18 -12.44
N LYS A 296 -14.28 -8.09 -13.40
CA LYS A 296 -15.02 -9.33 -13.19
C LYS A 296 -14.42 -10.16 -12.05
N ARG A 297 -13.09 -10.28 -11.99
CA ARG A 297 -12.43 -11.09 -10.97
C ARG A 297 -12.45 -10.47 -9.56
N VAL A 298 -12.31 -9.15 -9.45
CA VAL A 298 -12.15 -8.47 -8.15
C VAL A 298 -13.49 -8.06 -7.57
N PHE A 299 -14.41 -7.60 -8.42
CA PHE A 299 -15.67 -7.02 -8.01
C PHE A 299 -16.89 -7.83 -8.48
N ASP A 300 -16.65 -8.92 -9.19
CA ASP A 300 -17.71 -9.75 -9.86
C ASP A 300 -18.61 -8.92 -10.80
N MET A 301 -18.06 -7.83 -11.34
CA MET A 301 -18.73 -6.97 -12.30
C MET A 301 -18.32 -7.37 -13.72
N ASP A 302 -19.27 -7.93 -14.48
CA ASP A 302 -19.07 -8.23 -15.89
C ASP A 302 -19.49 -7.02 -16.73
N VAL A 303 -18.53 -6.29 -17.30
CA VAL A 303 -18.78 -5.14 -18.17
C VAL A 303 -18.75 -5.52 -19.65
N GLU A 304 -18.53 -6.78 -19.96
CA GLU A 304 -18.48 -7.31 -21.33
C GLU A 304 -19.81 -7.95 -21.75
N ILE A 305 -20.72 -8.22 -20.80
CA ILE A 305 -22.00 -8.85 -21.06
C ILE A 305 -23.14 -7.99 -20.48
N CYS A 306 -24.20 -7.80 -21.23
CA CYS A 306 -25.39 -7.08 -20.79
C CYS A 306 -26.23 -7.96 -19.85
N ASP A 307 -26.50 -7.49 -18.63
CA ASP A 307 -27.29 -8.21 -17.63
C ASP A 307 -28.76 -8.43 -18.04
N GLN A 308 -29.26 -7.63 -19.00
CA GLN A 308 -30.66 -7.73 -19.43
C GLN A 308 -30.89 -8.65 -20.62
N CYS A 309 -29.95 -8.69 -21.56
CA CYS A 309 -30.14 -9.45 -22.80
C CYS A 309 -29.05 -10.49 -23.08
N GLY A 310 -28.00 -10.58 -22.22
CA GLY A 310 -26.88 -11.48 -22.42
C GLY A 310 -25.98 -11.14 -23.61
N GLY A 311 -26.24 -10.03 -24.30
CA GLY A 311 -25.44 -9.58 -25.46
C GLY A 311 -24.10 -9.00 -25.04
N GLY A 312 -23.09 -9.12 -25.93
CA GLY A 312 -21.75 -8.55 -25.70
C GLY A 312 -21.78 -7.02 -25.71
N ILE A 313 -21.17 -6.41 -24.70
CA ILE A 313 -20.97 -4.94 -24.58
C ILE A 313 -19.55 -4.60 -24.96
N ARG A 314 -19.38 -3.58 -25.78
CA ARG A 314 -18.07 -3.04 -26.13
C ARG A 314 -17.97 -1.59 -25.74
N GLY A 315 -16.97 -1.24 -24.90
CA GLY A 315 -16.64 0.15 -24.62
C GLY A 315 -16.18 0.87 -25.87
N ILE A 316 -16.88 1.93 -26.25
CA ILE A 316 -16.60 2.70 -27.47
C ILE A 316 -15.67 3.89 -27.15
N ALA A 317 -15.90 4.54 -26.00
CA ALA A 317 -15.13 5.70 -25.56
C ALA A 317 -15.15 5.85 -24.04
N CYS A 318 -14.15 6.54 -23.51
CA CYS A 318 -14.10 7.02 -22.12
C CYS A 318 -14.26 8.54 -22.16
N ILE A 319 -15.28 9.08 -21.51
CA ILE A 319 -15.54 10.52 -21.45
C ILE A 319 -14.97 11.02 -20.12
N GLU A 320 -14.00 11.92 -20.17
CA GLU A 320 -13.32 12.47 -18.98
C GLU A 320 -13.74 13.93 -18.69
N ASP A 321 -14.40 14.62 -19.64
CA ASP A 321 -14.85 16.00 -19.47
C ASP A 321 -16.07 16.06 -18.50
N PRO A 322 -15.96 16.78 -17.35
CA PRO A 322 -17.03 16.87 -16.36
C PRO A 322 -18.36 17.44 -16.91
N MET A 323 -18.31 18.39 -17.85
CA MET A 323 -19.49 18.98 -18.43
C MET A 323 -20.21 18.01 -19.37
N VAL A 324 -19.46 17.26 -20.14
CA VAL A 324 -20.00 16.21 -21.02
C VAL A 324 -20.56 15.05 -20.21
N ILE A 325 -19.86 14.65 -19.11
CA ILE A 325 -20.33 13.63 -18.16
C ILE A 325 -21.68 14.04 -17.57
N LYS A 326 -21.78 15.27 -17.04
CA LYS A 326 -23.02 15.79 -16.45
C LYS A 326 -24.16 15.78 -17.46
N LYS A 327 -23.94 16.33 -18.66
CA LYS A 327 -24.94 16.36 -19.75
C LYS A 327 -25.40 14.97 -20.16
N THR A 328 -24.48 14.03 -20.23
CA THR A 328 -24.78 12.62 -20.57
C THR A 328 -25.59 11.95 -19.47
N LEU A 329 -25.21 12.13 -18.19
CA LEU A 329 -25.94 11.58 -17.05
C LEU A 329 -27.34 12.19 -16.92
N ASP A 330 -27.50 13.51 -17.12
CA ASP A 330 -28.79 14.18 -17.10
C ASP A 330 -29.70 13.63 -18.21
N HIS A 331 -29.16 13.39 -19.41
CA HIS A 331 -29.89 12.77 -20.52
C HIS A 331 -30.31 11.33 -20.24
N VAL A 332 -29.43 10.52 -19.66
CA VAL A 332 -29.72 9.13 -19.27
C VAL A 332 -30.77 9.08 -18.16
N ASN A 333 -30.65 9.96 -17.15
CA ASN A 333 -31.60 10.05 -16.05
C ASN A 333 -32.97 10.54 -16.47
N SER A 334 -33.04 11.49 -17.41
CA SER A 334 -34.31 11.96 -17.96
C SER A 334 -35.07 10.90 -18.76
N LYS A 335 -34.34 9.94 -19.37
CA LYS A 335 -34.94 8.78 -20.03
C LYS A 335 -35.30 7.64 -19.09
N SER A 336 -34.66 7.54 -17.94
CA SER A 336 -34.88 6.47 -16.92
C SER A 336 -35.97 6.79 -15.90
N ALA A 337 -36.60 7.96 -15.94
CA ALA A 337 -37.76 8.30 -15.10
C ALA A 337 -38.98 7.42 -15.33
N VAL A 338 -38.93 6.47 -16.26
CA VAL A 338 -40.00 5.52 -16.61
C VAL A 338 -39.54 4.08 -16.44
N SER A 339 -38.74 3.71 -15.46
CA SER A 339 -38.66 2.28 -15.09
C SER A 339 -37.86 2.00 -13.82
N ALA A 340 -38.59 1.42 -12.86
CA ALA A 340 -38.18 0.39 -11.90
C ALA A 340 -37.04 0.70 -10.89
N LYS A 341 -37.44 0.62 -9.61
CA LYS A 341 -36.60 0.40 -8.41
C LYS A 341 -35.45 -0.58 -8.68
N LYS A 342 -34.24 -0.08 -8.86
CA LYS A 342 -33.03 -0.90 -8.89
C LYS A 342 -32.69 -1.42 -7.49
N ARG A 343 -32.71 -2.72 -7.32
CA ARG A 343 -32.09 -3.42 -6.19
C ARG A 343 -30.58 -3.06 -6.17
N ARG A 344 -30.06 -2.62 -5.03
CA ARG A 344 -28.62 -2.50 -4.80
C ARG A 344 -27.98 -3.87 -4.97
N PRO A 345 -26.85 -3.99 -5.70
CA PRO A 345 -26.10 -5.24 -5.71
C PRO A 345 -25.63 -5.56 -4.29
N GLN A 346 -25.80 -6.81 -3.89
CA GLN A 346 -25.26 -7.28 -2.60
C GLN A 346 -23.74 -7.26 -2.67
N SER A 347 -23.11 -6.57 -1.73
CA SER A 347 -21.67 -6.54 -1.56
C SER A 347 -21.15 -7.95 -1.26
N ARG A 348 -20.31 -8.49 -2.14
CA ARG A 348 -19.54 -9.73 -1.91
C ARG A 348 -18.08 -9.38 -1.66
N ALA A 349 -17.79 -8.89 -0.47
CA ALA A 349 -16.40 -8.96 0.02
C ALA A 349 -16.07 -10.44 0.33
N PRO A 350 -14.89 -10.95 -0.07
CA PRO A 350 -14.50 -12.30 0.30
C PRO A 350 -14.45 -12.43 1.83
N PRO A 351 -14.87 -13.58 2.40
CA PRO A 351 -14.91 -13.76 3.84
C PRO A 351 -13.50 -13.57 4.43
N GLN A 352 -13.38 -12.60 5.31
CA GLN A 352 -12.16 -12.38 6.08
C GLN A 352 -12.18 -13.35 7.27
N GLY A 353 -11.70 -14.57 7.05
CA GLY A 353 -11.44 -15.50 8.14
C GLY A 353 -10.43 -14.91 9.14
N CYS A 354 -10.67 -15.12 10.42
CA CYS A 354 -9.75 -14.73 11.48
C CYS A 354 -8.35 -15.28 11.20
N LEU A 355 -7.36 -14.39 11.13
CA LEU A 355 -5.99 -14.73 10.72
C LEU A 355 -5.09 -15.16 11.89
N PHE A 356 -5.64 -15.15 13.12
CA PHE A 356 -4.90 -15.51 14.33
C PHE A 356 -5.84 -16.30 15.28
N ASN A 357 -5.65 -17.57 15.36
CA ASN A 357 -5.71 -18.45 16.51
C ASN A 357 -4.37 -19.16 16.63
#